data_6e0ef3ac66317207e4cac60de0dc927b
#
_entry.id   6e0ef3ac66317207e4cac60de0dc927b
#
_cell.length_a   1.000
_cell.length_b   1.000
_cell.length_c   1.000
_cell.angle_alpha   90.00
_cell.angle_beta   90.00
_cell.angle_gamma   90.00
#
_symmetry.space_group_name_H-M   'P 1'
#
loop_
_entity.id
_entity.type
_entity.pdbx_description
1 polymer ?
#
loop_
_entity_poly.entity_id
_entity_poly.type
_entity_poly.pdbx_seq_one_letter_code
_entity_poly.pdbx_strand_id
1 'polypeptide(L)'
;MHNVSDLWRTLLASPGHRKEVKLVIAGVTYGEDKIVDGSLRIDGRLYSDFGIGNCCARQIEFEIYPQGTIPRQAKIEVFVRLVLGEQVSEWIPKGVFFFSTRKTDRVTGVLSVHGYDAMLKAEETWLDSSYDAKTWPMPAATAVADIAARMDVAVDSRTVLDAAFPVQYPVDDKGDMTMREALGRIAVANAGNWTITDEGKLLLVGLNSMPAETHYLITETGSAITFGGVRILV
;
A
#
# COMPACT_ATOMS: atom_id res chain seq x y z
N MET A 1 -10.38 3.30 0.61
CA MET A 1 -11.23 2.51 1.53
C MET A 1 -11.76 1.33 0.72
N HIS A 2 -11.63 0.09 1.23
CA HIS A 2 -12.20 -1.09 0.54
C HIS A 2 -13.71 -0.99 0.50
N ASN A 3 -14.28 -1.34 -0.66
CA ASN A 3 -15.72 -1.50 -0.76
C ASN A 3 -16.08 -2.86 -0.15
N VAL A 4 -16.53 -2.87 1.10
CA VAL A 4 -16.88 -4.07 1.87
C VAL A 4 -18.38 -4.24 1.94
N SER A 5 -18.85 -5.49 2.02
CA SER A 5 -20.26 -5.82 2.16
C SER A 5 -20.85 -5.34 3.50
N ASP A 6 -22.16 -5.25 3.57
CA ASP A 6 -22.84 -4.94 4.84
C ASP A 6 -22.65 -6.06 5.86
N LEU A 7 -22.48 -7.31 5.40
CA LEU A 7 -22.14 -8.43 6.29
C LEU A 7 -20.77 -8.21 6.94
N TRP A 8 -19.74 -7.80 6.17
CA TRP A 8 -18.44 -7.46 6.73
C TRP A 8 -18.53 -6.40 7.82
N ARG A 9 -19.26 -5.30 7.55
CA ARG A 9 -19.45 -4.20 8.51
C ARG A 9 -20.15 -4.67 9.79
N THR A 10 -21.19 -5.49 9.62
CA THR A 10 -21.95 -6.07 10.73
C THR A 10 -21.07 -6.98 11.59
N LEU A 11 -20.31 -7.89 10.94
CA LEU A 11 -19.41 -8.79 11.66
C LEU A 11 -18.29 -8.03 12.38
N LEU A 12 -17.73 -6.99 11.74
CA LEU A 12 -16.67 -6.17 12.34
C LEU A 12 -17.15 -5.45 13.61
N ALA A 13 -18.41 -4.98 13.63
CA ALA A 13 -19.01 -4.32 14.77
C ALA A 13 -19.46 -5.32 15.86
N SER A 14 -19.57 -6.61 15.55
CA SER A 14 -20.09 -7.62 16.48
C SER A 14 -18.96 -8.11 17.41
N PRO A 15 -19.19 -8.19 18.74
CA PRO A 15 -18.22 -8.75 19.66
C PRO A 15 -18.04 -10.27 19.40
N GLY A 16 -16.82 -10.76 19.58
CA GLY A 16 -16.49 -12.18 19.43
C GLY A 16 -16.28 -12.67 18.00
N HIS A 17 -16.27 -11.77 16.98
CA HIS A 17 -15.85 -12.16 15.64
C HIS A 17 -14.37 -12.60 15.64
N ARG A 18 -14.06 -13.58 14.80
CA ARG A 18 -12.70 -14.07 14.54
C ARG A 18 -12.25 -13.57 13.16
N LYS A 19 -10.98 -13.20 13.05
CA LYS A 19 -10.34 -12.91 11.77
C LYS A 19 -9.69 -14.19 11.25
N GLU A 20 -10.01 -14.58 10.04
CA GLU A 20 -9.31 -15.63 9.34
C GLU A 20 -8.41 -15.03 8.27
N VAL A 21 -7.21 -15.60 8.14
CA VAL A 21 -6.20 -15.16 7.18
C VAL A 21 -5.88 -16.28 6.21
N LYS A 22 -5.64 -15.92 4.95
CA LYS A 22 -5.00 -16.81 3.97
C LYS A 22 -3.93 -16.06 3.20
N LEU A 23 -2.90 -16.78 2.82
CA LEU A 23 -1.86 -16.33 1.89
C LEU A 23 -2.00 -17.09 0.58
N VAL A 24 -1.80 -16.41 -0.54
CA VAL A 24 -1.63 -17.05 -1.85
C VAL A 24 -0.21 -16.76 -2.30
N ILE A 25 0.63 -17.80 -2.38
CA ILE A 25 2.04 -17.69 -2.71
C ILE A 25 2.29 -18.46 -4.00
N ALA A 26 2.67 -17.77 -5.06
CA ALA A 26 2.88 -18.36 -6.40
C ALA A 26 1.66 -19.21 -6.85
N GLY A 27 0.44 -18.78 -6.53
CA GLY A 27 -0.79 -19.48 -6.88
C GLY A 27 -1.22 -20.61 -5.92
N VAL A 28 -0.39 -20.95 -4.91
CA VAL A 28 -0.72 -21.95 -3.88
C VAL A 28 -1.34 -21.25 -2.66
N THR A 29 -2.49 -21.74 -2.21
CA THR A 29 -3.18 -21.17 -1.04
C THR A 29 -2.69 -21.81 0.25
N TYR A 30 -2.31 -20.97 1.22
CA TYR A 30 -1.95 -21.33 2.59
C TYR A 30 -3.03 -20.79 3.52
N GLY A 31 -3.81 -21.69 4.12
CA GLY A 31 -4.78 -21.38 5.17
C GLY A 31 -4.10 -21.25 6.55
N GLU A 32 -4.90 -20.98 7.58
CA GLU A 32 -4.42 -20.86 8.96
C GLU A 32 -3.71 -22.13 9.47
N ASP A 33 -4.08 -23.30 8.95
CA ASP A 33 -3.42 -24.60 9.28
C ASP A 33 -1.99 -24.71 8.76
N LYS A 34 -1.58 -23.84 7.84
CA LYS A 34 -0.24 -23.78 7.23
C LYS A 34 0.56 -22.55 7.65
N ILE A 35 -0.06 -21.59 8.29
CA ILE A 35 0.60 -20.40 8.82
C ILE A 35 0.86 -20.63 10.30
N VAL A 36 2.08 -20.39 10.78
CA VAL A 36 2.40 -20.48 12.19
C VAL A 36 1.64 -19.38 12.94
N ASP A 37 0.92 -19.78 13.98
CA ASP A 37 0.05 -18.87 14.73
C ASP A 37 0.82 -17.66 15.28
N GLY A 38 0.24 -16.47 15.13
CA GLY A 38 0.82 -15.20 15.58
C GLY A 38 2.06 -14.73 14.79
N SER A 39 2.52 -15.48 13.78
CA SER A 39 3.72 -15.11 13.01
C SER A 39 3.48 -14.03 11.95
N LEU A 40 2.24 -13.91 11.42
CA LEU A 40 1.94 -12.98 10.35
C LEU A 40 1.86 -11.54 10.86
N ARG A 41 2.73 -10.71 10.32
CA ARG A 41 2.78 -9.27 10.57
C ARG A 41 2.90 -8.49 9.28
N ILE A 42 2.12 -7.43 9.14
CA ILE A 42 2.24 -6.44 8.07
C ILE A 42 2.53 -5.09 8.72
N ASP A 43 3.62 -4.44 8.30
CA ASP A 43 3.93 -3.05 8.65
C ASP A 43 3.73 -2.17 7.41
N GLY A 44 2.72 -1.31 7.46
CA GLY A 44 2.32 -0.45 6.34
C GLY A 44 2.42 1.02 6.68
N ARG A 45 3.63 1.52 6.91
CA ARG A 45 3.86 2.94 7.18
C ARG A 45 3.77 3.76 5.89
N LEU A 46 3.10 4.91 5.97
CA LEU A 46 3.06 5.88 4.87
C LEU A 46 4.34 6.73 4.80
N TYR A 47 5.04 6.86 5.92
CA TYR A 47 6.29 7.64 6.06
C TYR A 47 7.17 7.04 7.15
N SER A 48 8.49 7.16 6.99
CA SER A 48 9.47 6.79 8.02
C SER A 48 9.52 7.86 9.12
N ASP A 49 9.59 9.13 8.69
CA ASP A 49 9.50 10.31 9.52
C ASP A 49 8.33 11.18 9.03
N PHE A 50 7.69 11.93 9.93
CA PHE A 50 6.58 12.79 9.55
C PHE A 50 7.01 13.79 8.48
N GLY A 51 6.37 13.74 7.32
CA GLY A 51 6.69 14.60 6.19
C GLY A 51 6.00 14.21 4.89
N ILE A 52 6.28 14.97 3.85
CA ILE A 52 5.86 14.73 2.47
C ILE A 52 7.04 14.24 1.63
N GLY A 53 6.74 13.64 0.48
CA GLY A 53 7.77 13.13 -0.43
C GLY A 53 8.24 11.71 -0.10
N ASN A 54 7.56 11.00 0.80
CA ASN A 54 7.93 9.63 1.16
C ASN A 54 7.40 8.62 0.14
N CYS A 55 8.18 7.54 -0.04
CA CYS A 55 7.87 6.38 -0.88
C CYS A 55 8.23 5.12 -0.08
N CYS A 56 7.55 4.90 1.05
CA CYS A 56 7.85 3.78 1.94
C CYS A 56 7.32 2.46 1.38
N ALA A 57 8.18 1.43 1.35
CA ALA A 57 7.74 0.08 1.08
C ALA A 57 7.09 -0.51 2.33
N ARG A 58 5.92 -1.13 2.16
CA ARG A 58 5.29 -1.93 3.21
C ARG A 58 6.04 -3.24 3.35
N GLN A 59 6.07 -3.77 4.58
CA GLN A 59 6.77 -5.01 4.89
C GLN A 59 5.78 -6.09 5.33
N ILE A 60 6.12 -7.32 5.06
CA ILE A 60 5.43 -8.50 5.55
C ILE A 60 6.42 -9.48 6.17
N GLU A 61 6.07 -10.03 7.31
CA GLU A 61 6.79 -11.13 7.97
C GLU A 61 5.80 -12.23 8.32
N PHE A 62 6.17 -13.48 8.10
CA PHE A 62 5.38 -14.63 8.48
C PHE A 62 6.20 -15.92 8.46
N GLU A 63 5.65 -16.96 9.10
CA GLU A 63 6.19 -18.30 9.09
C GLU A 63 5.14 -19.29 8.60
N ILE A 64 5.55 -20.21 7.71
CA ILE A 64 4.67 -21.23 7.13
C ILE A 64 5.30 -22.62 7.11
N TYR A 65 4.43 -23.61 7.04
CA TYR A 65 4.78 -24.97 6.63
C TYR A 65 4.67 -25.06 5.11
N PRO A 66 5.81 -25.04 4.35
CA PRO A 66 5.78 -24.92 2.90
C PRO A 66 5.15 -26.13 2.22
N GLN A 67 4.34 -25.86 1.18
CA GLN A 67 3.73 -26.87 0.33
C GLN A 67 4.47 -26.91 -1.01
N GLY A 68 5.53 -27.69 -1.09
CA GLY A 68 6.38 -27.79 -2.28
C GLY A 68 7.41 -26.67 -2.44
N THR A 69 7.90 -26.49 -3.66
CA THR A 69 8.95 -25.52 -3.97
C THR A 69 8.38 -24.15 -4.23
N ILE A 70 8.82 -23.16 -3.48
CA ILE A 70 8.44 -21.76 -3.66
C ILE A 70 9.52 -21.04 -4.48
N PRO A 71 9.19 -20.35 -5.59
CA PRO A 71 10.13 -19.55 -6.38
C PRO A 71 10.81 -18.47 -5.54
N ARG A 72 12.00 -18.01 -5.96
CA ARG A 72 12.77 -17.01 -5.19
C ARG A 72 12.04 -15.65 -5.07
N GLN A 73 11.43 -15.21 -6.15
CA GLN A 73 10.70 -13.93 -6.24
C GLN A 73 9.19 -14.16 -6.29
N ALA A 74 8.69 -15.10 -5.50
CA ALA A 74 7.28 -15.40 -5.49
C ALA A 74 6.46 -14.20 -5.03
N LYS A 75 5.34 -13.96 -5.71
CA LYS A 75 4.30 -13.04 -5.29
C LYS A 75 3.54 -13.63 -4.11
N ILE A 76 3.26 -12.81 -3.11
CA ILE A 76 2.49 -13.14 -1.92
C ILE A 76 1.27 -12.23 -1.91
N GLU A 77 0.08 -12.80 -1.95
CA GLU A 77 -1.18 -12.07 -1.80
C GLU A 77 -1.80 -12.44 -0.45
N VAL A 78 -2.15 -11.43 0.33
CA VAL A 78 -2.71 -11.59 1.67
C VAL A 78 -4.18 -11.26 1.65
N PHE A 79 -4.99 -12.10 2.28
CA PHE A 79 -6.42 -11.90 2.40
C PHE A 79 -6.89 -12.14 3.83
N VAL A 80 -7.90 -11.36 4.25
CA VAL A 80 -8.55 -11.49 5.56
C VAL A 80 -10.05 -11.57 5.36
N ARG A 81 -10.73 -12.38 6.17
CA ARG A 81 -12.19 -12.39 6.30
C ARG A 81 -12.60 -12.45 7.77
N LEU A 82 -13.86 -12.15 8.03
CA LEU A 82 -14.45 -12.20 9.35
C LEU A 82 -15.39 -13.40 9.46
N VAL A 83 -15.38 -14.04 10.63
CA VAL A 83 -16.21 -15.19 10.96
C VAL A 83 -16.84 -14.99 12.32
N LEU A 84 -18.16 -15.25 12.44
CA LEU A 84 -18.89 -15.26 13.71
C LEU A 84 -19.95 -16.38 13.67
N GLY A 85 -19.70 -17.45 14.41
CA GLY A 85 -20.49 -18.67 14.30
C GLY A 85 -20.46 -19.24 12.89
N GLU A 86 -21.63 -19.39 12.26
CA GLU A 86 -21.75 -19.86 10.86
C GLU A 86 -21.67 -18.74 9.81
N GLN A 87 -21.66 -17.48 10.23
CA GLN A 87 -21.58 -16.35 9.32
C GLN A 87 -20.12 -16.09 8.90
N VAL A 88 -19.89 -16.00 7.60
CA VAL A 88 -18.56 -15.80 7.02
C VAL A 88 -18.62 -14.69 5.98
N SER A 89 -17.76 -13.68 6.13
CA SER A 89 -17.69 -12.59 5.16
C SER A 89 -16.88 -12.97 3.91
N GLU A 90 -16.88 -12.08 2.92
CA GLU A 90 -15.99 -12.15 1.78
C GLU A 90 -14.52 -11.97 2.19
N TRP A 91 -13.59 -12.43 1.34
CA TRP A 91 -12.16 -12.20 1.49
C TRP A 91 -11.78 -10.80 1.02
N ILE A 92 -11.15 -10.02 1.91
CA ILE A 92 -10.64 -8.68 1.62
C ILE A 92 -9.13 -8.75 1.43
N PRO A 93 -8.57 -8.20 0.33
CA PRO A 93 -7.12 -8.12 0.15
C PRO A 93 -6.49 -7.22 1.21
N LYS A 94 -5.29 -7.58 1.67
CA LYS A 94 -4.48 -6.84 2.66
C LYS A 94 -3.08 -6.52 2.19
N GLY A 95 -2.77 -6.86 0.97
CA GLY A 95 -1.53 -6.47 0.32
C GLY A 95 -1.03 -7.50 -0.67
N VAL A 96 -0.18 -7.00 -1.55
CA VAL A 96 0.59 -7.77 -2.51
C VAL A 96 2.06 -7.52 -2.20
N PHE A 97 2.79 -8.58 -1.91
CA PHE A 97 4.19 -8.54 -1.51
C PHE A 97 5.04 -9.47 -2.36
N PHE A 98 6.36 -9.31 -2.25
CA PHE A 98 7.35 -10.14 -2.93
C PHE A 98 8.40 -10.60 -1.93
N PHE A 99 8.87 -11.83 -2.10
CA PHE A 99 9.92 -12.37 -1.25
C PHE A 99 11.20 -11.51 -1.35
N SER A 100 11.72 -11.10 -0.20
CA SER A 100 13.04 -10.50 -0.07
C SER A 100 14.01 -11.50 0.54
N THR A 101 13.74 -11.98 1.74
CA THR A 101 14.56 -12.99 2.42
C THR A 101 13.70 -14.14 2.90
N ARG A 102 14.34 -15.32 3.00
CA ARG A 102 13.71 -16.53 3.52
C ARG A 102 14.72 -17.41 4.22
N LYS A 103 14.30 -18.06 5.29
CA LYS A 103 15.11 -19.01 6.05
C LYS A 103 14.26 -20.22 6.41
N THR A 104 14.76 -21.40 6.08
CA THR A 104 14.13 -22.66 6.48
C THR A 104 14.80 -23.18 7.74
N ASP A 105 14.01 -23.46 8.75
CA ASP A 105 14.46 -24.24 9.90
C ASP A 105 14.52 -25.71 9.48
N ARG A 106 15.70 -26.31 9.58
CA ARG A 106 15.93 -27.71 9.16
C ARG A 106 15.34 -28.73 10.13
N VAL A 107 15.05 -28.35 11.35
CA VAL A 107 14.51 -29.24 12.39
C VAL A 107 12.99 -29.30 12.27
N THR A 108 12.35 -28.14 12.20
CA THR A 108 10.88 -28.02 12.17
C THR A 108 10.29 -28.02 10.77
N GLY A 109 11.12 -27.78 9.73
CA GLY A 109 10.68 -27.59 8.36
C GLY A 109 9.94 -26.25 8.11
N VAL A 110 9.86 -25.38 9.11
CA VAL A 110 9.21 -24.06 9.01
C VAL A 110 10.03 -23.15 8.11
N LEU A 111 9.33 -22.42 7.25
CA LEU A 111 9.90 -21.38 6.39
C LEU A 111 9.52 -20.01 6.95
N SER A 112 10.50 -19.29 7.50
CA SER A 112 10.37 -17.88 7.88
C SER A 112 10.60 -17.01 6.64
N VAL A 113 9.70 -16.06 6.41
CA VAL A 113 9.67 -15.18 5.23
C VAL A 113 9.63 -13.74 5.66
N HIS A 114 10.43 -12.92 4.98
CA HIS A 114 10.32 -11.47 5.02
C HIS A 114 10.19 -10.95 3.58
N GLY A 115 9.27 -10.03 3.35
CA GLY A 115 8.98 -9.49 2.03
C GLY A 115 8.60 -8.02 2.07
N TYR A 116 8.57 -7.42 0.88
CA TYR A 116 8.16 -6.04 0.67
C TYR A 116 7.12 -5.96 -0.44
N ASP A 117 6.33 -4.89 -0.44
CA ASP A 117 5.46 -4.58 -1.56
C ASP A 117 6.25 -4.06 -2.79
N ALA A 118 5.53 -3.72 -3.86
CA ALA A 118 6.15 -3.29 -5.11
C ALA A 118 6.95 -1.98 -5.00
N MET A 119 6.80 -1.19 -3.93
CA MET A 119 7.58 0.04 -3.75
C MET A 119 9.09 -0.24 -3.63
N LEU A 120 9.49 -1.45 -3.24
CA LEU A 120 10.90 -1.83 -3.26
C LEU A 120 11.51 -1.78 -4.67
N LYS A 121 10.72 -2.06 -5.72
CA LYS A 121 11.19 -1.98 -7.11
C LYS A 121 11.56 -0.55 -7.52
N ALA A 122 11.06 0.47 -6.82
CA ALA A 122 11.38 1.86 -7.07
C ALA A 122 12.85 2.22 -6.74
N GLU A 123 13.62 1.34 -6.11
CA GLU A 123 15.07 1.51 -5.92
C GLU A 123 15.87 1.34 -7.22
N GLU A 124 15.27 0.77 -8.26
CA GLU A 124 15.92 0.65 -9.56
C GLU A 124 16.05 2.02 -10.25
N THR A 125 17.07 2.14 -11.11
CA THR A 125 17.32 3.36 -11.90
C THR A 125 16.15 3.61 -12.84
N TRP A 126 15.61 4.84 -12.79
CA TRP A 126 14.62 5.32 -13.75
C TRP A 126 15.28 5.96 -14.96
N LEU A 127 16.19 6.91 -14.71
CA LEU A 127 16.91 7.63 -15.74
C LEU A 127 18.37 7.23 -15.73
N ASP A 128 18.87 6.87 -16.88
CA ASP A 128 20.27 6.62 -17.15
C ASP A 128 20.77 7.58 -18.24
N SER A 129 22.04 7.47 -18.61
CA SER A 129 22.69 8.30 -19.61
C SER A 129 22.10 8.19 -21.04
N SER A 130 21.22 7.21 -21.28
CA SER A 130 20.53 6.99 -22.56
C SER A 130 19.25 7.81 -22.72
N TYR A 131 18.77 8.45 -21.66
CA TYR A 131 17.50 9.17 -21.66
C TYR A 131 17.60 10.47 -22.50
N ASP A 132 16.67 10.67 -23.43
CA ASP A 132 16.69 11.85 -24.32
C ASP A 132 16.18 13.11 -23.60
N ALA A 133 17.06 14.08 -23.37
CA ALA A 133 16.73 15.39 -22.79
C ALA A 133 15.63 16.17 -23.55
N LYS A 134 15.36 15.84 -24.83
CA LYS A 134 14.33 16.52 -25.64
C LYS A 134 12.89 16.20 -25.22
N THR A 135 12.67 15.18 -24.40
CA THR A 135 11.34 14.82 -23.90
C THR A 135 10.89 15.65 -22.70
N TRP A 136 11.73 16.59 -22.28
CA TRP A 136 11.50 17.40 -21.08
C TRP A 136 11.10 18.85 -21.41
N PRO A 137 10.29 19.53 -20.58
CA PRO A 137 9.65 19.02 -19.35
C PRO A 137 8.56 17.96 -19.66
N MET A 138 8.44 16.97 -18.78
CA MET A 138 7.47 15.88 -18.91
C MET A 138 6.28 16.10 -17.99
N PRO A 139 5.02 15.91 -18.43
CA PRO A 139 3.87 15.92 -17.51
C PRO A 139 4.04 14.90 -16.38
N ALA A 140 3.75 15.30 -15.12
CA ALA A 140 3.90 14.42 -13.97
C ALA A 140 3.15 13.09 -14.13
N ALA A 141 1.94 13.13 -14.73
CA ALA A 141 1.16 11.92 -15.01
C ALA A 141 1.87 10.94 -15.94
N THR A 142 2.58 11.47 -16.97
CA THR A 142 3.38 10.64 -17.91
C THR A 142 4.57 10.01 -17.20
N ALA A 143 5.29 10.78 -16.37
CA ALA A 143 6.41 10.28 -15.60
C ALA A 143 5.97 9.17 -14.61
N VAL A 144 4.87 9.38 -13.89
CA VAL A 144 4.30 8.40 -12.96
C VAL A 144 3.83 7.14 -13.69
N ALA A 145 3.22 7.28 -14.87
CA ALA A 145 2.78 6.12 -15.66
C ALA A 145 3.99 5.28 -16.15
N ASP A 146 5.08 5.92 -16.61
CA ASP A 146 6.30 5.23 -17.02
C ASP A 146 6.95 4.49 -15.82
N ILE A 147 7.08 5.16 -14.68
CA ILE A 147 7.62 4.56 -13.47
C ILE A 147 6.75 3.37 -13.01
N ALA A 148 5.43 3.54 -12.97
CA ALA A 148 4.51 2.49 -12.57
C ALA A 148 4.59 1.26 -13.49
N ALA A 149 4.73 1.47 -14.82
CA ALA A 149 4.93 0.41 -15.79
C ALA A 149 6.22 -0.38 -15.52
N ARG A 150 7.33 0.31 -15.20
CA ARG A 150 8.62 -0.34 -14.86
C ARG A 150 8.55 -1.10 -13.53
N MET A 151 7.79 -0.61 -12.57
CA MET A 151 7.52 -1.30 -11.31
C MET A 151 6.55 -2.48 -11.46
N ASP A 152 5.94 -2.66 -12.65
CA ASP A 152 4.89 -3.64 -12.92
C ASP A 152 3.68 -3.47 -11.99
N VAL A 153 3.22 -2.22 -11.85
CA VAL A 153 2.03 -1.85 -11.08
C VAL A 153 1.13 -0.90 -11.87
N ALA A 154 -0.16 -0.92 -11.61
CA ALA A 154 -1.08 0.09 -12.13
C ALA A 154 -1.09 1.32 -11.23
N VAL A 155 -1.32 2.50 -11.79
CA VAL A 155 -1.62 3.71 -11.00
C VAL A 155 -3.07 3.63 -10.52
N ASP A 156 -3.28 3.89 -9.23
CA ASP A 156 -4.63 3.92 -8.64
C ASP A 156 -5.40 5.14 -9.16
N SER A 157 -6.66 4.96 -9.53
CA SER A 157 -7.51 6.03 -10.09
C SER A 157 -7.80 7.19 -9.13
N ARG A 158 -7.53 7.00 -7.84
CA ARG A 158 -7.64 8.06 -6.81
C ARG A 158 -6.42 8.99 -6.80
N THR A 159 -5.34 8.65 -7.53
CA THR A 159 -4.16 9.51 -7.64
C THR A 159 -4.51 10.79 -8.40
N VAL A 160 -4.35 11.92 -7.74
CA VAL A 160 -4.53 13.25 -8.34
C VAL A 160 -3.18 13.94 -8.38
N LEU A 161 -2.79 14.38 -9.58
CA LEU A 161 -1.55 15.10 -9.82
C LEU A 161 -1.86 16.49 -10.36
N ASP A 162 -1.18 17.50 -9.84
CA ASP A 162 -1.33 18.87 -10.33
C ASP A 162 -0.56 19.03 -11.66
N ALA A 163 -1.30 19.34 -12.71
CA ALA A 163 -0.75 19.55 -14.06
C ALA A 163 0.16 20.81 -14.16
N ALA A 164 0.08 21.72 -13.19
CA ALA A 164 0.92 22.92 -13.13
C ALA A 164 2.38 22.59 -12.78
N PHE A 165 2.68 21.39 -12.25
CA PHE A 165 4.02 20.96 -11.88
C PHE A 165 4.56 19.84 -12.78
N PRO A 166 5.00 20.17 -14.03
CA PRO A 166 5.67 19.19 -14.86
C PRO A 166 7.02 18.80 -14.26
N VAL A 167 7.43 17.58 -14.49
CA VAL A 167 8.77 17.11 -14.10
C VAL A 167 9.79 17.73 -15.04
N GLN A 168 10.72 18.52 -14.50
CA GLN A 168 11.85 19.07 -15.23
C GLN A 168 12.90 17.98 -15.47
N TYR A 169 13.76 18.16 -16.48
CA TYR A 169 14.87 17.22 -16.71
C TYR A 169 15.74 17.14 -15.45
N PRO A 170 15.79 15.98 -14.79
CA PRO A 170 16.46 15.87 -13.51
C PRO A 170 17.93 15.54 -13.70
N VAL A 171 18.70 16.51 -14.23
CA VAL A 171 20.16 16.37 -14.27
C VAL A 171 20.68 16.67 -12.87
N ASP A 172 21.23 15.65 -12.22
CA ASP A 172 22.23 15.87 -11.20
C ASP A 172 23.60 15.48 -11.77
N ASP A 173 24.68 15.88 -11.11
CA ASP A 173 26.06 15.63 -11.54
C ASP A 173 26.42 14.14 -11.58
N LYS A 174 25.54 13.26 -11.12
CA LYS A 174 25.73 11.82 -11.04
C LYS A 174 25.06 11.05 -12.17
N GLY A 175 24.14 11.68 -12.91
CA GLY A 175 23.52 11.12 -14.10
C GLY A 175 22.47 10.04 -13.91
N ASP A 176 22.40 9.40 -12.74
CA ASP A 176 21.47 8.33 -12.47
C ASP A 176 20.44 8.76 -11.41
N MET A 177 19.15 8.56 -11.73
CA MET A 177 18.06 8.82 -10.79
C MET A 177 17.24 7.55 -10.62
N THR A 178 16.96 7.19 -9.38
CA THR A 178 16.06 6.07 -9.06
C THR A 178 14.59 6.46 -9.27
N MET A 179 13.73 5.47 -9.51
CA MET A 179 12.29 5.67 -9.56
C MET A 179 11.76 6.25 -8.24
N ARG A 180 12.35 5.85 -7.10
CA ARG A 180 11.98 6.36 -5.77
C ARG A 180 12.27 7.85 -5.62
N GLU A 181 13.43 8.31 -6.08
CA GLU A 181 13.79 9.74 -6.02
C GLU A 181 12.84 10.57 -6.89
N ALA A 182 12.51 10.09 -8.10
CA ALA A 182 11.56 10.74 -8.98
C ALA A 182 10.16 10.81 -8.36
N LEU A 183 9.66 9.71 -7.84
CA LEU A 183 8.38 9.66 -7.13
C LEU A 183 8.36 10.60 -5.93
N GLY A 184 9.45 10.62 -5.14
CA GLY A 184 9.57 11.51 -3.97
C GLY A 184 9.46 12.99 -4.36
N ARG A 185 10.16 13.41 -5.43
CA ARG A 185 10.08 14.80 -5.94
C ARG A 185 8.67 15.14 -6.44
N ILE A 186 8.00 14.22 -7.15
CA ILE A 186 6.62 14.42 -7.59
C ILE A 186 5.68 14.50 -6.39
N ALA A 187 5.87 13.66 -5.36
CA ALA A 187 5.07 13.69 -4.14
C ALA A 187 5.22 15.02 -3.38
N VAL A 188 6.46 15.57 -3.29
CA VAL A 188 6.70 16.88 -2.67
C VAL A 188 5.93 17.98 -3.40
N ALA A 189 5.99 18.01 -4.75
CA ALA A 189 5.28 18.99 -5.57
C ALA A 189 3.75 18.92 -5.40
N ASN A 190 3.23 17.73 -5.05
CA ASN A 190 1.79 17.47 -4.84
C ASN A 190 1.41 17.37 -3.35
N ALA A 191 2.28 17.79 -2.44
CA ALA A 191 2.07 17.76 -0.98
C ALA A 191 1.57 16.39 -0.48
N GLY A 192 2.21 15.29 -0.89
CA GLY A 192 1.75 13.94 -0.59
C GLY A 192 2.86 12.92 -0.37
N ASN A 193 2.46 11.66 -0.23
CA ASN A 193 3.33 10.51 -0.08
C ASN A 193 2.82 9.37 -0.98
N TRP A 194 3.74 8.59 -1.55
CA TRP A 194 3.39 7.41 -2.33
C TRP A 194 3.26 6.17 -1.45
N THR A 195 2.30 5.34 -1.79
CA THR A 195 2.11 4.01 -1.18
C THR A 195 1.63 3.02 -2.23
N ILE A 196 1.81 1.73 -1.93
CA ILE A 196 1.16 0.65 -2.67
C ILE A 196 -0.12 0.27 -1.92
N THR A 197 -1.26 0.27 -2.61
CA THR A 197 -2.56 -0.11 -2.04
C THR A 197 -2.61 -1.61 -1.73
N ASP A 198 -3.64 -2.03 -1.01
CA ASP A 198 -3.87 -3.45 -0.72
C ASP A 198 -4.12 -4.28 -1.99
N GLU A 199 -4.55 -3.66 -3.09
CA GLU A 199 -4.70 -4.28 -4.42
C GLU A 199 -3.40 -4.25 -5.24
N GLY A 200 -2.29 -3.71 -4.71
CA GLY A 200 -1.00 -3.64 -5.39
C GLY A 200 -0.87 -2.50 -6.39
N LYS A 201 -1.64 -1.41 -6.24
CA LYS A 201 -1.59 -0.23 -7.12
C LYS A 201 -0.81 0.91 -6.48
N LEU A 202 -0.14 1.71 -7.30
CA LEU A 202 0.58 2.91 -6.88
C LEU A 202 -0.42 4.05 -6.62
N LEU A 203 -0.45 4.59 -5.41
CA LEU A 203 -1.35 5.66 -4.96
C LEU A 203 -0.57 6.82 -4.36
N LEU A 204 -0.84 8.03 -4.82
CA LEU A 204 -0.43 9.26 -4.14
C LEU A 204 -1.49 9.64 -3.10
N VAL A 205 -1.08 9.65 -1.83
CA VAL A 205 -1.90 10.13 -0.71
C VAL A 205 -1.48 11.58 -0.42
N GLY A 206 -2.26 12.53 -0.89
CA GLY A 206 -2.03 13.96 -0.62
C GLY A 206 -2.54 14.35 0.77
N LEU A 207 -1.94 15.37 1.38
CA LEU A 207 -2.41 15.94 2.65
C LEU A 207 -3.85 16.48 2.53
N ASN A 208 -4.24 16.92 1.32
CA ASN A 208 -5.59 17.42 1.04
C ASN A 208 -6.59 16.32 0.67
N SER A 209 -6.13 15.08 0.49
CA SER A 209 -6.98 13.94 0.14
C SER A 209 -7.56 13.21 1.35
N MET A 210 -7.21 13.63 2.56
CA MET A 210 -8.01 13.22 3.71
C MET A 210 -9.42 13.79 3.48
N PRO A 211 -10.46 12.94 3.39
CA PRO A 211 -11.82 13.47 3.42
C PRO A 211 -11.86 14.37 4.65
N ALA A 212 -12.20 15.63 4.43
CA ALA A 212 -12.58 16.47 5.54
C ALA A 212 -13.84 15.81 6.13
N GLU A 213 -13.63 14.88 7.07
CA GLU A 213 -14.69 14.53 8.00
C GLU A 213 -14.97 15.83 8.71
N THR A 214 -16.02 16.49 8.24
CA THR A 214 -16.50 17.72 8.84
C THR A 214 -17.08 17.34 10.18
N HIS A 215 -16.23 17.31 11.21
CA HIS A 215 -16.68 17.14 12.58
C HIS A 215 -17.34 18.45 13.01
N TYR A 216 -18.60 18.34 13.45
CA TYR A 216 -19.32 19.45 14.03
C TYR A 216 -19.43 19.26 15.53
N LEU A 217 -19.31 20.36 16.27
CA LEU A 217 -19.73 20.35 17.67
C LEU A 217 -21.23 19.99 17.72
N ILE A 218 -21.54 18.95 18.48
CA ILE A 218 -22.91 18.51 18.72
C ILE A 218 -23.22 18.60 20.22
N THR A 219 -24.48 18.86 20.54
CA THR A 219 -25.00 18.74 21.91
C THR A 219 -25.06 17.27 22.32
N GLU A 220 -25.25 16.99 23.60
CA GLU A 220 -25.50 15.63 24.12
C GLU A 220 -26.70 14.93 23.46
N THR A 221 -27.62 15.71 22.90
CA THR A 221 -28.79 15.21 22.15
C THR A 221 -28.54 15.01 20.68
N GLY A 222 -27.30 15.20 20.18
CA GLY A 222 -26.90 15.01 18.78
C GLY A 222 -27.23 16.18 17.84
N SER A 223 -27.71 17.32 18.38
CA SER A 223 -27.98 18.51 17.56
C SER A 223 -26.73 19.33 17.30
N ALA A 224 -26.52 19.78 16.05
CA ALA A 224 -25.36 20.61 15.70
C ALA A 224 -25.37 21.94 16.43
N ILE A 225 -24.26 22.31 17.06
CA ILE A 225 -24.06 23.63 17.64
C ILE A 225 -23.76 24.63 16.51
N THR A 226 -24.49 25.73 16.47
CA THR A 226 -24.35 26.80 15.45
C THR A 226 -24.00 28.12 16.08
N PHE A 227 -23.21 28.92 15.37
CA PHE A 227 -22.98 30.33 15.68
C PHE A 227 -23.37 31.18 14.47
N GLY A 228 -24.32 32.12 14.66
CA GLY A 228 -24.82 32.92 13.55
C GLY A 228 -25.49 32.12 12.42
N GLY A 229 -26.05 30.93 12.72
CA GLY A 229 -26.65 30.02 11.73
C GLY A 229 -25.66 29.10 11.01
N VAL A 230 -24.36 29.21 11.29
CA VAL A 230 -23.30 28.36 10.71
C VAL A 230 -22.90 27.29 11.73
N ARG A 231 -22.77 26.03 11.27
CA ARG A 231 -22.29 24.91 12.11
C ARG A 231 -20.84 25.14 12.50
N ILE A 232 -20.52 24.95 13.77
CA ILE A 232 -19.15 25.05 14.26
C ILE A 232 -18.40 23.76 13.88
N LEU A 233 -17.34 23.92 13.10
CA LEU A 233 -16.39 22.85 12.73
C LEU A 233 -15.38 22.62 13.86
N VAL A 234 -14.97 21.36 14.08
CA VAL A 234 -13.93 20.96 15.04
C VAL A 234 -12.87 20.17 14.32
#